data_bec8b2876c678f789734fefa83bea517
#
_entry.id   bec8b2876c678f789734fefa83bea517
#
_cell.length_a   1.000
_cell.length_b   1.000
_cell.length_c   1.000
_cell.angle_alpha   90.00
_cell.angle_beta   90.00
_cell.angle_gamma   90.00
#
_symmetry.space_group_name_H-M   'P 1'
#
loop_
_entity.id
_entity.type
_entity.pdbx_description
1 polymer ?
#
loop_
_entity_poly.entity_id
_entity_poly.type
_entity_poly.pdbx_seq_one_letter_code
_entity_poly.pdbx_strand_id
1 'polypeptide(L)'
;MKISTFFTWFWILYLPFCILFYDRAGFQYIDELMTLGLILFTFIKKTTGHHIKKEIYTYGILMIFYVLYSLVMAINVPASVFLDLQQQVRPYCIFFCTYLLAPTFTKKQQKIILYIYIIAIAYFLLGFRFGVENATIGQACFQCGLLYIFFRGEKKKHLYIGVLIVTMGLLSGKSKFFGEYVMFIGLIFVLKNKLRLDNLLTYIQVGVLITAIVFFTWYKFNAYYVEGFQEEDTSQMMARPATYVTAGTIIFKDYIPFGSGLGTFATNAASVYYSPLYYKYGLSNIWGLTPEWHNFMADAFFPTLAEFGIVGLFFFVWFWVRRYKEINKINIFLIYKIALMCMLALFLEGTADTSYLSGKGMGYFMLLAMALRGSYITKSKNNRILKPNVIKDSENSDINNVSDGNDVNT
;
A
#
# COMPACT_ATOMS: atom_id res chain seq x y z
N MET A 1 3.48 -26.84 7.31
CA MET A 1 3.65 -25.72 8.24
C MET A 1 2.30 -25.06 8.53
N LYS A 2 2.03 -24.58 9.76
CA LYS A 2 0.79 -23.86 10.13
C LYS A 2 0.84 -22.44 9.55
N ILE A 3 -0.33 -21.86 9.19
CA ILE A 3 -0.43 -20.49 8.67
C ILE A 3 0.17 -19.48 9.66
N SER A 4 -0.13 -19.60 10.95
CA SER A 4 0.42 -18.72 11.99
C SER A 4 1.95 -18.77 12.07
N THR A 5 2.56 -19.95 11.91
CA THR A 5 4.02 -20.12 11.93
C THR A 5 4.66 -19.51 10.70
N PHE A 6 4.07 -19.71 9.51
CA PHE A 6 4.54 -19.10 8.27
C PHE A 6 4.55 -17.57 8.38
N PHE A 7 3.43 -16.97 8.78
CA PHE A 7 3.35 -15.52 8.92
C PHE A 7 4.22 -14.96 10.07
N THR A 8 4.49 -15.76 11.10
CA THR A 8 5.45 -15.36 12.13
C THR A 8 6.84 -15.18 11.54
N TRP A 9 7.33 -16.16 10.78
CA TRP A 9 8.61 -16.07 10.08
C TRP A 9 8.60 -14.97 9.01
N PHE A 10 7.50 -14.84 8.29
CA PHE A 10 7.36 -13.79 7.28
C PHE A 10 7.51 -12.40 7.89
N TRP A 11 6.84 -12.08 9.00
CA TRP A 11 7.00 -10.82 9.70
C TRP A 11 8.38 -10.63 10.31
N ILE A 12 9.00 -11.69 10.86
CA ILE A 12 10.36 -11.65 11.41
C ILE A 12 11.37 -11.27 10.32
N LEU A 13 11.24 -11.83 9.13
CA LEU A 13 12.17 -11.58 8.02
C LEU A 13 11.85 -10.26 7.30
N TYR A 14 10.59 -9.86 7.25
CA TYR A 14 10.14 -8.71 6.48
C TYR A 14 10.85 -7.41 6.88
N LEU A 15 10.78 -7.00 8.14
CA LEU A 15 11.34 -5.72 8.57
C LEU A 15 12.86 -5.63 8.35
N PRO A 16 13.67 -6.58 8.80
CA PRO A 16 15.10 -6.51 8.54
C PRO A 16 15.44 -6.52 7.05
N PHE A 17 14.90 -7.46 6.29
CA PHE A 17 15.39 -7.72 4.94
C PHE A 17 14.68 -6.90 3.85
N CYS A 18 13.38 -6.65 3.96
CA CYS A 18 12.67 -5.86 2.95
C CYS A 18 12.66 -4.35 3.24
N ILE A 19 13.08 -3.92 4.43
CA ILE A 19 13.15 -2.50 4.78
C ILE A 19 14.59 -2.10 5.13
N LEU A 20 15.15 -2.68 6.22
CA LEU A 20 16.37 -2.15 6.80
C LEU A 20 17.66 -2.52 6.05
N PHE A 21 17.74 -3.73 5.49
CA PHE A 21 18.93 -4.22 4.76
C PHE A 21 18.79 -4.16 3.23
N TYR A 22 17.63 -3.72 2.72
CA TYR A 22 17.33 -3.78 1.30
C TYR A 22 18.41 -3.14 0.41
N ASP A 23 18.84 -1.93 0.77
CA ASP A 23 19.80 -1.16 -0.04
C ASP A 23 21.28 -1.54 0.23
N ARG A 24 21.56 -2.31 1.31
CA ARG A 24 22.95 -2.57 1.74
C ARG A 24 23.53 -3.91 1.33
N ALA A 25 22.71 -4.93 1.27
CA ALA A 25 23.20 -6.30 1.17
C ALA A 25 23.14 -6.91 -0.24
N GLY A 26 22.76 -6.11 -1.26
CA GLY A 26 22.50 -6.66 -2.59
C GLY A 26 21.27 -7.58 -2.63
N PHE A 27 20.45 -7.58 -1.59
CA PHE A 27 19.22 -8.38 -1.49
C PHE A 27 18.04 -7.66 -2.18
N GLN A 28 18.29 -7.05 -3.32
CA GLN A 28 17.26 -6.31 -4.09
C GLN A 28 16.07 -7.17 -4.52
N TYR A 29 16.22 -8.51 -4.48
CA TYR A 29 15.16 -9.46 -4.89
C TYR A 29 14.47 -10.17 -3.72
N ILE A 30 14.72 -9.75 -2.47
CA ILE A 30 14.18 -10.48 -1.31
C ILE A 30 12.66 -10.32 -1.17
N ASP A 31 12.13 -9.19 -1.55
CA ASP A 31 10.69 -8.90 -1.56
C ASP A 31 9.96 -9.72 -2.65
N GLU A 32 10.60 -9.96 -3.80
CA GLU A 32 10.14 -10.88 -4.83
C GLU A 32 10.09 -12.32 -4.32
N LEU A 33 11.18 -12.77 -3.71
CA LEU A 33 11.28 -14.12 -3.16
C LEU A 33 10.22 -14.34 -2.06
N MET A 34 10.04 -13.36 -1.18
CA MET A 34 9.02 -13.41 -0.14
C MET A 34 7.61 -13.43 -0.72
N THR A 35 7.35 -12.62 -1.75
CA THR A 35 6.06 -12.60 -2.45
C THR A 35 5.78 -13.94 -3.12
N LEU A 36 6.75 -14.50 -3.83
CA LEU A 36 6.63 -15.82 -4.45
C LEU A 36 6.37 -16.90 -3.40
N GLY A 37 7.13 -16.89 -2.29
CA GLY A 37 6.92 -17.80 -1.17
C GLY A 37 5.50 -17.71 -0.57
N LEU A 38 4.94 -16.50 -0.47
CA LEU A 38 3.57 -16.29 0.00
C LEU A 38 2.53 -16.82 -1.00
N ILE A 39 2.73 -16.61 -2.30
CA ILE A 39 1.87 -17.13 -3.36
C ILE A 39 1.87 -18.65 -3.32
N LEU A 40 3.04 -19.29 -3.35
CA LEU A 40 3.18 -20.75 -3.31
C LEU A 40 2.54 -21.33 -2.05
N PHE A 41 2.75 -20.70 -0.90
CA PHE A 41 2.12 -21.15 0.35
C PHE A 41 0.60 -21.03 0.29
N THR A 42 0.05 -20.00 -0.36
CA THR A 42 -1.40 -19.81 -0.53
C THR A 42 -2.01 -20.90 -1.40
N PHE A 43 -1.33 -21.31 -2.46
CA PHE A 43 -1.80 -22.44 -3.32
C PHE A 43 -1.84 -23.78 -2.56
N ILE A 44 -0.88 -24.03 -1.65
CA ILE A 44 -0.81 -25.27 -0.87
C ILE A 44 -1.90 -25.31 0.22
N LYS A 45 -2.38 -24.15 0.69
CA LYS A 45 -3.33 -24.08 1.81
C LYS A 45 -4.77 -23.94 1.34
N LYS A 46 -5.68 -24.60 2.06
CA LYS A 46 -7.12 -24.37 1.88
C LYS A 46 -7.45 -22.94 2.31
N THR A 47 -7.90 -22.14 1.36
CA THR A 47 -8.21 -20.73 1.58
C THR A 47 -9.71 -20.52 1.80
N THR A 48 -10.05 -19.43 2.49
CA THR A 48 -11.42 -18.98 2.75
C THR A 48 -11.64 -17.61 2.12
N GLY A 49 -12.87 -17.26 1.77
CA GLY A 49 -13.17 -15.93 1.19
C GLY A 49 -13.49 -15.99 -0.30
N HIS A 50 -14.58 -16.67 -0.65
CA HIS A 50 -14.99 -16.84 -2.05
C HIS A 50 -15.25 -15.53 -2.80
N HIS A 51 -15.76 -14.48 -2.14
CA HIS A 51 -16.07 -13.20 -2.77
C HIS A 51 -14.84 -12.47 -3.32
N ILE A 52 -13.67 -12.62 -2.67
CA ILE A 52 -12.44 -11.97 -3.15
C ILE A 52 -11.83 -12.68 -4.36
N LYS A 53 -12.22 -13.94 -4.62
CA LYS A 53 -11.70 -14.68 -5.77
C LYS A 53 -12.07 -14.01 -7.09
N LYS A 54 -13.28 -13.45 -7.20
CA LYS A 54 -13.69 -12.69 -8.39
C LYS A 54 -12.77 -11.50 -8.65
N GLU A 55 -12.37 -10.78 -7.60
CA GLU A 55 -11.42 -9.67 -7.72
C GLU A 55 -10.05 -10.15 -8.20
N ILE A 56 -9.54 -11.24 -7.62
CA ILE A 56 -8.26 -11.83 -8.03
C ILE A 56 -8.26 -12.18 -9.51
N TYR A 57 -9.34 -12.81 -10.00
CA TYR A 57 -9.48 -13.10 -11.43
C TYR A 57 -9.55 -11.84 -12.28
N THR A 58 -10.30 -10.82 -11.85
CA THR A 58 -10.39 -9.54 -12.56
C THR A 58 -9.02 -8.87 -12.68
N TYR A 59 -8.26 -8.78 -11.59
CA TYR A 59 -6.90 -8.23 -11.62
C TYR A 59 -5.93 -9.10 -12.41
N GLY A 60 -6.04 -10.43 -12.33
CA GLY A 60 -5.22 -11.34 -13.13
C GLY A 60 -5.44 -11.14 -14.63
N ILE A 61 -6.70 -11.09 -15.07
CA ILE A 61 -7.05 -10.84 -16.47
C ILE A 61 -6.56 -9.46 -16.91
N LEU A 62 -6.74 -8.44 -16.08
CA LEU A 62 -6.26 -7.09 -16.36
C LEU A 62 -4.73 -7.05 -16.56
N MET A 63 -3.98 -7.71 -15.70
CA MET A 63 -2.50 -7.76 -15.82
C MET A 63 -2.06 -8.53 -17.06
N ILE A 64 -2.72 -9.65 -17.41
CA ILE A 64 -2.46 -10.38 -18.66
C ILE A 64 -2.71 -9.48 -19.86
N PHE A 65 -3.83 -8.74 -19.86
CA PHE A 65 -4.13 -7.76 -20.92
C PHE A 65 -3.01 -6.73 -21.05
N TYR A 66 -2.55 -6.14 -19.94
CA TYR A 66 -1.49 -5.12 -19.98
C TYR A 66 -0.14 -5.69 -20.43
N VAL A 67 0.20 -6.92 -20.09
CA VAL A 67 1.41 -7.57 -20.64
C VAL A 67 1.31 -7.69 -22.15
N LEU A 68 0.20 -8.22 -22.67
CA LEU A 68 0.02 -8.38 -24.12
C LEU A 68 -0.01 -7.02 -24.82
N TYR A 69 -0.73 -6.06 -24.27
CA TYR A 69 -0.78 -4.69 -24.79
C TYR A 69 0.62 -4.05 -24.86
N SER A 70 1.40 -4.16 -23.79
CA SER A 70 2.74 -3.57 -23.72
C SER A 70 3.71 -4.21 -24.71
N LEU A 71 3.63 -5.53 -24.89
CA LEU A 71 4.43 -6.25 -25.88
C LEU A 71 4.07 -5.86 -27.33
N VAL A 72 2.79 -5.59 -27.60
CA VAL A 72 2.32 -5.13 -28.92
C VAL A 72 2.71 -3.68 -29.17
N MET A 73 2.55 -2.80 -28.16
CA MET A 73 2.97 -1.39 -28.28
C MET A 73 4.46 -1.22 -28.46
N ALA A 74 5.27 -2.13 -27.89
CA ALA A 74 6.72 -2.20 -28.04
C ALA A 74 7.45 -0.85 -27.78
N ILE A 75 6.94 -0.05 -26.82
CA ILE A 75 7.54 1.26 -26.49
C ILE A 75 8.88 1.05 -25.78
N ASN A 76 8.99 0.02 -24.93
CA ASN A 76 10.23 -0.36 -24.27
C ASN A 76 10.53 -1.85 -24.54
N VAL A 77 11.71 -2.31 -24.14
CA VAL A 77 12.13 -3.70 -24.36
C VAL A 77 11.26 -4.69 -23.57
N PRO A 78 11.04 -5.92 -24.06
CA PRO A 78 10.21 -6.92 -23.36
C PRO A 78 10.66 -7.22 -21.92
N ALA A 79 11.98 -7.16 -21.64
CA ALA A 79 12.51 -7.36 -20.30
C ALA A 79 11.98 -6.32 -19.29
N SER A 80 11.80 -5.06 -19.74
CA SER A 80 11.18 -3.99 -18.95
C SER A 80 9.74 -4.32 -18.58
N VAL A 81 8.95 -4.87 -19.52
CA VAL A 81 7.55 -5.26 -19.29
C VAL A 81 7.43 -6.32 -18.19
N PHE A 82 8.30 -7.34 -18.21
CA PHE A 82 8.26 -8.40 -17.18
C PHE A 82 8.78 -7.93 -15.82
N LEU A 83 9.82 -7.09 -15.80
CA LEU A 83 10.32 -6.50 -14.56
C LEU A 83 9.26 -5.64 -13.89
N ASP A 84 8.56 -4.82 -14.67
CA ASP A 84 7.51 -3.96 -14.15
C ASP A 84 6.28 -4.76 -13.70
N LEU A 85 5.83 -5.75 -14.49
CA LEU A 85 4.75 -6.66 -14.11
C LEU A 85 4.96 -7.22 -12.69
N GLN A 86 6.17 -7.68 -12.40
CA GLN A 86 6.52 -8.24 -11.10
C GLN A 86 6.31 -7.22 -9.98
N GLN A 87 6.70 -5.96 -10.19
CA GLN A 87 6.54 -4.88 -9.23
C GLN A 87 5.07 -4.46 -9.05
N GLN A 88 4.35 -4.31 -10.16
CA GLN A 88 2.94 -3.89 -10.17
C GLN A 88 1.99 -4.92 -9.53
N VAL A 89 2.28 -6.22 -9.69
CA VAL A 89 1.46 -7.30 -9.14
C VAL A 89 1.74 -7.55 -7.65
N ARG A 90 2.93 -7.23 -7.16
CA ARG A 90 3.38 -7.50 -5.78
C ARG A 90 2.41 -7.02 -4.70
N PRO A 91 1.97 -5.75 -4.64
CA PRO A 91 1.09 -5.25 -3.59
C PRO A 91 -0.24 -5.99 -3.54
N TYR A 92 -0.81 -6.29 -4.69
CA TYR A 92 -2.08 -7.02 -4.80
C TYR A 92 -1.93 -8.49 -4.39
N CYS A 93 -0.83 -9.16 -4.79
CA CYS A 93 -0.52 -10.51 -4.35
C CYS A 93 -0.37 -10.59 -2.83
N ILE A 94 0.39 -9.67 -2.23
CA ILE A 94 0.57 -9.61 -0.77
C ILE A 94 -0.77 -9.42 -0.07
N PHE A 95 -1.58 -8.47 -0.54
CA PHE A 95 -2.91 -8.21 0.01
C PHE A 95 -3.81 -9.44 -0.11
N PHE A 96 -4.01 -9.97 -1.31
CA PHE A 96 -4.95 -11.06 -1.57
C PHE A 96 -4.55 -12.36 -0.89
N CYS A 97 -3.27 -12.73 -0.94
CA CYS A 97 -2.79 -13.94 -0.26
C CYS A 97 -2.95 -13.84 1.27
N THR A 98 -2.61 -12.70 1.86
CA THR A 98 -2.80 -12.47 3.30
C THR A 98 -4.28 -12.48 3.66
N TYR A 99 -5.13 -11.87 2.85
CA TYR A 99 -6.57 -11.86 3.04
C TYR A 99 -7.17 -13.28 2.97
N LEU A 100 -6.78 -14.09 2.00
CA LEU A 100 -7.25 -15.48 1.83
C LEU A 100 -6.80 -16.38 2.98
N LEU A 101 -5.57 -16.25 3.44
CA LEU A 101 -4.98 -17.08 4.49
C LEU A 101 -5.43 -16.66 5.90
N ALA A 102 -5.83 -15.39 6.09
CA ALA A 102 -6.33 -14.85 7.36
C ALA A 102 -5.50 -15.28 8.58
N PRO A 103 -4.20 -14.92 8.66
CA PRO A 103 -3.31 -15.41 9.71
C PRO A 103 -3.76 -14.97 11.08
N THR A 104 -3.64 -15.88 12.07
CA THR A 104 -3.88 -15.58 13.48
C THR A 104 -2.64 -15.89 14.28
N PHE A 105 -2.33 -15.08 15.29
CA PHE A 105 -1.10 -15.21 16.07
C PHE A 105 -1.39 -15.51 17.53
N THR A 106 -0.60 -16.42 18.12
CA THR A 106 -0.56 -16.62 19.56
C THR A 106 0.13 -15.44 20.25
N LYS A 107 -0.16 -15.22 21.55
CA LYS A 107 0.52 -14.18 22.33
C LYS A 107 2.05 -14.31 22.32
N LYS A 108 2.58 -15.55 22.25
CA LYS A 108 4.02 -15.83 22.16
C LYS A 108 4.57 -15.34 20.81
N GLN A 109 3.91 -15.67 19.70
CA GLN A 109 4.31 -15.23 18.36
C GLN A 109 4.29 -13.71 18.24
N GLN A 110 3.23 -13.04 18.70
CA GLN A 110 3.14 -11.58 18.72
C GLN A 110 4.31 -10.94 19.48
N LYS A 111 4.67 -11.51 20.65
CA LYS A 111 5.83 -11.03 21.43
C LYS A 111 7.13 -11.19 20.67
N ILE A 112 7.36 -12.35 20.06
CA ILE A 112 8.60 -12.63 19.31
C ILE A 112 8.75 -11.64 18.15
N ILE A 113 7.68 -11.43 17.34
CA ILE A 113 7.71 -10.47 16.23
C ILE A 113 8.09 -9.07 16.74
N LEU A 114 7.38 -8.59 17.78
CA LEU A 114 7.60 -7.25 18.31
C LEU A 114 9.01 -7.08 18.92
N TYR A 115 9.55 -8.08 19.63
CA TYR A 115 10.91 -8.01 20.15
C TYR A 115 11.96 -7.91 19.05
N ILE A 116 11.81 -8.71 17.99
CA ILE A 116 12.74 -8.66 16.85
C ILE A 116 12.67 -7.29 16.17
N TYR A 117 11.45 -6.72 16.01
CA TYR A 117 11.28 -5.40 15.43
C TYR A 117 11.94 -4.30 16.28
N ILE A 118 11.73 -4.32 17.59
CA ILE A 118 12.33 -3.34 18.49
C ILE A 118 13.88 -3.46 18.48
N ILE A 119 14.41 -4.69 18.50
CA ILE A 119 15.85 -4.92 18.43
C ILE A 119 16.43 -4.44 17.10
N ALA A 120 15.78 -4.76 15.99
CA ALA A 120 16.19 -4.31 14.66
C ALA A 120 16.19 -2.79 14.55
N ILE A 121 15.13 -2.12 14.99
CA ILE A 121 15.06 -0.64 14.99
C ILE A 121 16.12 -0.05 15.90
N ALA A 122 16.30 -0.59 17.12
CA ALA A 122 17.35 -0.11 18.05
C ALA A 122 18.75 -0.25 17.45
N TYR A 123 19.05 -1.39 16.82
CA TYR A 123 20.32 -1.60 16.10
C TYR A 123 20.53 -0.54 15.01
N PHE A 124 19.50 -0.24 14.21
CA PHE A 124 19.59 0.76 13.15
C PHE A 124 19.65 2.19 13.67
N LEU A 125 18.95 2.51 14.75
CA LEU A 125 19.06 3.83 15.40
C LEU A 125 20.46 4.06 15.97
N LEU A 126 21.09 3.04 16.54
CA LEU A 126 22.50 3.09 16.96
C LEU A 126 23.42 3.20 15.74
N GLY A 127 23.13 2.50 14.66
CA GLY A 127 23.84 2.56 13.38
C GLY A 127 23.56 3.82 12.54
N PHE A 128 22.66 4.71 12.96
CA PHE A 128 22.36 5.98 12.29
C PHE A 128 23.62 6.85 12.09
N ARG A 129 24.58 6.77 13.03
CA ARG A 129 25.89 7.38 12.89
C ARG A 129 26.75 6.77 11.76
N PHE A 130 26.41 5.58 11.24
CA PHE A 130 27.19 4.82 10.26
C PHE A 130 26.60 4.82 8.85
N GLY A 131 25.76 5.80 8.51
CA GLY A 131 25.29 6.01 7.13
C GLY A 131 24.15 5.08 6.67
N VAL A 132 23.26 4.64 7.57
CA VAL A 132 21.98 4.00 7.18
C VAL A 132 21.09 5.03 6.51
N GLU A 133 20.43 4.64 5.44
CA GLU A 133 19.50 5.53 4.78
C GLU A 133 18.36 5.93 5.73
N ASN A 134 18.20 7.24 5.96
CA ASN A 134 17.27 7.77 6.94
C ASN A 134 15.81 7.38 6.65
N ALA A 135 15.45 7.22 5.37
CA ALA A 135 14.09 6.88 4.97
C ALA A 135 13.65 5.50 5.46
N THR A 136 14.55 4.52 5.47
CA THR A 136 14.22 3.15 5.89
C THR A 136 13.91 3.05 7.37
N ILE A 137 14.57 3.85 8.20
CA ILE A 137 14.33 3.89 9.65
C ILE A 137 12.94 4.46 9.95
N GLY A 138 12.56 5.56 9.28
CA GLY A 138 11.24 6.14 9.43
C GLY A 138 10.12 5.16 9.09
N GLN A 139 10.26 4.47 7.96
CA GLN A 139 9.34 3.44 7.50
C GLN A 139 9.20 2.28 8.51
N ALA A 140 10.35 1.78 9.00
CA ALA A 140 10.39 0.70 9.97
C ALA A 140 9.70 1.08 11.29
N CYS A 141 9.97 2.29 11.80
CA CYS A 141 9.36 2.79 13.04
C CYS A 141 7.84 2.94 12.89
N PHE A 142 7.37 3.51 11.77
CA PHE A 142 5.95 3.70 11.55
C PHE A 142 5.20 2.37 11.48
N GLN A 143 5.67 1.43 10.68
CA GLN A 143 5.05 0.10 10.58
C GLN A 143 5.15 -0.70 11.89
N CYS A 144 6.25 -0.61 12.60
CA CYS A 144 6.40 -1.23 13.93
C CYS A 144 5.39 -0.67 14.93
N GLY A 145 5.18 0.64 14.96
CA GLY A 145 4.19 1.29 15.81
C GLY A 145 2.76 0.82 15.52
N LEU A 146 2.39 0.73 14.23
CA LEU A 146 1.09 0.20 13.80
C LEU A 146 0.90 -1.27 14.21
N LEU A 147 1.90 -2.11 13.92
CA LEU A 147 1.85 -3.53 14.26
C LEU A 147 1.83 -3.75 15.78
N TYR A 148 2.54 -2.91 16.54
CA TYR A 148 2.51 -2.94 18.00
C TYR A 148 1.11 -2.69 18.53
N ILE A 149 0.43 -1.62 18.07
CA ILE A 149 -0.94 -1.30 18.51
C ILE A 149 -1.91 -2.38 18.03
N PHE A 150 -1.77 -2.90 16.82
CA PHE A 150 -2.58 -3.99 16.31
C PHE A 150 -2.54 -5.24 17.19
N PHE A 151 -1.38 -5.60 17.72
CA PHE A 151 -1.21 -6.78 18.58
C PHE A 151 -1.55 -6.54 20.05
N ARG A 152 -1.38 -5.32 20.56
CA ARG A 152 -1.52 -5.01 21.98
C ARG A 152 -2.87 -4.41 22.38
N GLY A 153 -3.59 -3.80 21.42
CA GLY A 153 -4.93 -3.27 21.63
C GLY A 153 -5.00 -1.89 22.28
N GLU A 154 -6.20 -1.52 22.72
CA GLU A 154 -6.64 -0.15 23.04
C GLU A 154 -6.18 0.42 24.38
N LYS A 155 -5.52 -0.35 25.25
CA LYS A 155 -5.08 0.18 26.53
C LYS A 155 -4.20 1.40 26.35
N LYS A 156 -4.50 2.52 27.01
CA LYS A 156 -3.76 3.79 26.90
C LYS A 156 -2.25 3.62 26.91
N LYS A 157 -1.73 2.78 27.82
CA LYS A 157 -0.30 2.46 27.89
C LYS A 157 0.27 1.98 26.54
N HIS A 158 -0.46 1.12 25.81
CA HIS A 158 0.01 0.59 24.54
C HIS A 158 -0.11 1.60 23.41
N LEU A 159 -1.10 2.48 23.45
CA LEU A 159 -1.20 3.58 22.49
C LEU A 159 0.01 4.54 22.64
N TYR A 160 0.36 4.94 23.87
CA TYR A 160 1.54 5.78 24.11
C TYR A 160 2.85 5.12 23.69
N ILE A 161 3.02 3.81 23.93
CA ILE A 161 4.21 3.09 23.44
C ILE A 161 4.24 3.08 21.91
N GLY A 162 3.10 2.86 21.24
CA GLY A 162 3.01 2.94 19.79
C GLY A 162 3.40 4.33 19.26
N VAL A 163 2.91 5.40 19.90
CA VAL A 163 3.32 6.77 19.59
C VAL A 163 4.82 6.95 19.75
N LEU A 164 5.41 6.50 20.87
CA LEU A 164 6.84 6.61 21.11
C LEU A 164 7.67 5.94 19.99
N ILE A 165 7.25 4.74 19.56
CA ILE A 165 7.92 4.03 18.45
C ILE A 165 7.83 4.86 17.15
N VAL A 166 6.64 5.38 16.83
CA VAL A 166 6.46 6.21 15.62
C VAL A 166 7.24 7.52 15.69
N THR A 167 7.30 8.15 16.89
CA THR A 167 8.08 9.36 17.12
C THR A 167 9.57 9.16 16.81
N MET A 168 10.12 7.97 17.10
CA MET A 168 11.50 7.65 16.73
C MET A 168 11.74 7.73 15.21
N GLY A 169 10.72 7.48 14.40
CA GLY A 169 10.79 7.61 12.95
C GLY A 169 11.02 9.05 12.47
N LEU A 170 10.69 10.06 13.26
CA LEU A 170 10.94 11.46 12.94
C LEU A 170 12.44 11.81 12.90
N LEU A 171 13.28 11.01 13.58
CA LEU A 171 14.74 11.13 13.51
C LEU A 171 15.29 10.93 12.09
N SER A 172 14.48 10.37 11.19
CA SER A 172 14.82 10.26 9.77
C SER A 172 14.96 11.61 9.06
N GLY A 173 14.34 12.69 9.59
CA GLY A 173 14.34 14.03 8.99
C GLY A 173 13.60 14.14 7.64
N LYS A 174 12.92 13.07 7.18
CA LYS A 174 12.16 13.10 5.91
C LYS A 174 10.75 13.62 6.13
N SER A 175 10.33 14.62 5.35
CA SER A 175 9.03 15.30 5.49
C SER A 175 7.82 14.37 5.48
N LYS A 176 7.86 13.30 4.68
CA LYS A 176 6.77 12.31 4.62
C LYS A 176 6.45 11.69 5.99
N PHE A 177 7.45 11.42 6.82
CA PHE A 177 7.23 10.84 8.16
C PHE A 177 6.66 11.83 9.17
N PHE A 178 6.87 13.14 8.99
CA PHE A 178 6.13 14.15 9.74
C PHE A 178 4.65 14.13 9.37
N GLY A 179 4.33 14.01 8.07
CA GLY A 179 2.95 13.85 7.61
C GLY A 179 2.28 12.57 8.16
N GLU A 180 2.98 11.43 8.10
CA GLU A 180 2.51 10.17 8.68
C GLU A 180 2.32 10.26 10.19
N TYR A 181 3.22 10.91 10.91
CA TYR A 181 3.11 11.12 12.35
C TYR A 181 1.88 11.94 12.72
N VAL A 182 1.64 13.07 12.02
CA VAL A 182 0.45 13.90 12.21
C VAL A 182 -0.81 13.09 11.94
N MET A 183 -0.82 12.33 10.85
CA MET A 183 -1.92 11.43 10.51
C MET A 183 -2.15 10.37 11.61
N PHE A 184 -1.08 9.77 12.13
CA PHE A 184 -1.15 8.79 13.21
C PHE A 184 -1.78 9.37 14.47
N ILE A 185 -1.30 10.53 14.93
CA ILE A 185 -1.85 11.22 16.11
C ILE A 185 -3.31 11.61 15.87
N GLY A 186 -3.61 12.19 14.72
CA GLY A 186 -4.97 12.59 14.35
C GLY A 186 -5.95 11.42 14.38
N LEU A 187 -5.59 10.29 13.75
CA LEU A 187 -6.46 9.13 13.70
C LEU A 187 -6.56 8.41 15.06
N ILE A 188 -5.47 8.25 15.80
CA ILE A 188 -5.49 7.52 17.07
C ILE A 188 -6.22 8.32 18.16
N PHE A 189 -5.94 9.61 18.33
CA PHE A 189 -6.41 10.39 19.47
C PHE A 189 -7.55 11.35 19.16
N VAL A 190 -7.58 11.94 17.95
CA VAL A 190 -8.59 12.96 17.59
C VAL A 190 -9.84 12.33 16.98
N LEU A 191 -9.68 11.33 16.13
CA LEU A 191 -10.81 10.67 15.47
C LEU A 191 -11.66 9.90 16.48
N LYS A 192 -12.91 10.38 16.72
CA LYS A 192 -13.85 9.75 17.67
C LYS A 192 -14.91 8.88 16.99
N ASN A 193 -15.20 9.15 15.73
CA ASN A 193 -16.24 8.46 14.96
C ASN A 193 -15.64 7.93 13.64
N LYS A 194 -16.29 6.91 13.05
CA LYS A 194 -15.91 6.45 11.71
C LYS A 194 -16.15 7.55 10.69
N LEU A 195 -15.22 7.72 9.76
CA LEU A 195 -15.40 8.62 8.64
C LEU A 195 -16.49 8.05 7.71
N ARG A 196 -17.56 8.79 7.50
CA ARG A 196 -18.65 8.46 6.60
C ARG A 196 -18.80 9.56 5.57
N LEU A 197 -18.83 9.18 4.29
CA LEU A 197 -18.93 10.14 3.18
C LEU A 197 -20.27 10.89 3.11
N ASP A 198 -21.28 10.45 3.86
CA ASP A 198 -22.60 11.08 3.99
C ASP A 198 -22.67 12.14 5.10
N ASN A 199 -21.59 12.33 5.85
CA ASN A 199 -21.57 13.23 7.02
C ASN A 199 -20.63 14.42 6.81
N LEU A 200 -21.16 15.64 6.89
CA LEU A 200 -20.39 16.90 6.78
C LEU A 200 -19.21 16.94 7.77
N LEU A 201 -19.40 16.43 9.00
CA LEU A 201 -18.32 16.36 10.00
C LEU A 201 -17.12 15.56 9.51
N THR A 202 -17.33 14.54 8.69
CA THR A 202 -16.25 13.76 8.07
C THR A 202 -15.39 14.63 7.15
N TYR A 203 -16.00 15.45 6.31
CA TYR A 203 -15.27 16.36 5.42
C TYR A 203 -14.47 17.39 6.19
N ILE A 204 -15.03 17.93 7.29
CA ILE A 204 -14.30 18.86 8.17
C ILE A 204 -13.11 18.15 8.82
N GLN A 205 -13.28 16.95 9.36
CA GLN A 205 -12.19 16.19 10.00
C GLN A 205 -11.08 15.83 9.00
N VAL A 206 -11.45 15.41 7.81
CA VAL A 206 -10.49 15.12 6.72
C VAL A 206 -9.79 16.39 6.28
N GLY A 207 -10.51 17.51 6.11
CA GLY A 207 -9.94 18.81 5.76
C GLY A 207 -8.93 19.30 6.81
N VAL A 208 -9.27 19.24 8.09
CA VAL A 208 -8.35 19.57 9.18
C VAL A 208 -7.11 18.69 9.18
N LEU A 209 -7.27 17.38 8.95
CA LEU A 209 -6.14 16.44 8.89
C LEU A 209 -5.22 16.77 7.70
N ILE A 210 -5.78 17.01 6.52
CA ILE A 210 -5.00 17.39 5.32
C ILE A 210 -4.27 18.70 5.56
N THR A 211 -4.96 19.71 6.08
CA THR A 211 -4.36 21.03 6.41
C THR A 211 -3.21 20.86 7.39
N ALA A 212 -3.37 20.04 8.43
CA ALA A 212 -2.30 19.79 9.39
C ALA A 212 -1.10 19.08 8.72
N ILE A 213 -1.34 18.07 7.87
CA ILE A 213 -0.26 17.38 7.14
C ILE A 213 0.49 18.38 6.25
N VAL A 214 -0.22 19.18 5.44
CA VAL A 214 0.37 20.20 4.57
C VAL A 214 1.16 21.22 5.37
N PHE A 215 0.63 21.69 6.51
CA PHE A 215 1.33 22.64 7.39
C PHE A 215 2.68 22.09 7.89
N PHE A 216 2.69 20.88 8.41
CA PHE A 216 3.92 20.26 8.92
C PHE A 216 4.91 19.83 7.83
N THR A 217 4.44 19.66 6.59
CA THR A 217 5.28 19.31 5.43
C THR A 217 5.48 20.48 4.47
N TRP A 218 5.04 21.69 4.85
CA TRP A 218 4.92 22.90 4.00
C TRP A 218 6.14 23.16 3.13
N TYR A 219 7.34 23.10 3.69
CA TYR A 219 8.56 23.38 2.93
C TYR A 219 8.72 22.51 1.68
N LYS A 220 8.48 21.20 1.83
CA LYS A 220 8.55 20.27 0.68
C LYS A 220 7.31 20.33 -0.19
N PHE A 221 6.15 20.50 0.44
CA PHE A 221 4.90 20.66 -0.29
C PHE A 221 4.95 21.87 -1.21
N ASN A 222 5.38 23.02 -0.70
CA ASN A 222 5.52 24.25 -1.48
C ASN A 222 6.49 24.06 -2.65
N ALA A 223 7.70 23.54 -2.39
CA ALA A 223 8.71 23.36 -3.41
C ALA A 223 8.28 22.42 -4.55
N TYR A 224 7.59 21.31 -4.25
CA TYR A 224 7.22 20.33 -5.26
C TYR A 224 5.84 20.53 -5.87
N TYR A 225 4.87 21.05 -5.11
CA TYR A 225 3.46 21.10 -5.53
C TYR A 225 2.92 22.53 -5.70
N VAL A 226 3.64 23.56 -5.29
CA VAL A 226 3.26 24.95 -5.55
C VAL A 226 4.25 25.58 -6.54
N GLU A 227 5.52 25.73 -6.15
CA GLU A 227 6.55 26.34 -7.01
C GLU A 227 6.87 25.44 -8.21
N GLY A 228 6.99 24.12 -7.99
CA GLY A 228 7.37 23.16 -9.04
C GLY A 228 6.38 23.07 -10.21
N PHE A 229 5.10 23.47 -10.00
CA PHE A 229 4.08 23.50 -11.08
C PHE A 229 3.88 24.89 -11.67
N GLN A 230 4.63 25.92 -11.25
CA GLN A 230 4.52 27.27 -11.81
C GLN A 230 5.28 27.42 -13.14
N GLU A 231 6.26 26.54 -13.40
CA GLU A 231 6.99 26.53 -14.65
C GLU A 231 6.11 25.97 -15.77
N GLU A 232 5.92 26.74 -16.84
CA GLU A 232 5.12 26.28 -18.01
C GLU A 232 5.92 25.30 -18.89
N ASP A 233 7.24 25.47 -18.95
CA ASP A 233 8.12 24.56 -19.70
C ASP A 233 8.56 23.38 -18.82
N THR A 234 8.14 22.18 -19.20
CA THR A 234 8.48 20.93 -18.50
C THR A 234 9.99 20.73 -18.37
N SER A 235 10.79 21.24 -19.31
CA SER A 235 12.25 21.10 -19.29
C SER A 235 12.93 21.91 -18.17
N GLN A 236 12.26 22.92 -17.64
CA GLN A 236 12.74 23.77 -16.54
C GLN A 236 12.21 23.33 -15.18
N MET A 237 11.24 22.42 -15.17
CA MET A 237 10.68 21.87 -13.94
C MET A 237 11.69 20.99 -13.20
N MET A 238 11.51 20.85 -11.87
CA MET A 238 12.15 19.76 -11.15
C MET A 238 11.62 18.39 -11.60
N ALA A 239 12.42 17.33 -11.43
CA ALA A 239 12.12 15.97 -11.90
C ALA A 239 10.71 15.48 -11.50
N ARG A 240 10.30 15.66 -10.23
CA ARG A 240 9.02 15.17 -9.75
C ARG A 240 7.81 15.90 -10.36
N PRO A 241 7.70 17.24 -10.33
CA PRO A 241 6.62 17.96 -11.03
C PRO A 241 6.54 17.60 -12.51
N ALA A 242 7.67 17.59 -13.22
CA ALA A 242 7.73 17.22 -14.63
C ALA A 242 7.17 15.81 -14.89
N THR A 243 7.50 14.86 -14.03
CA THR A 243 6.97 13.48 -14.12
C THR A 243 5.45 13.43 -13.91
N TYR A 244 4.91 14.21 -12.97
CA TYR A 244 3.46 14.30 -12.75
C TYR A 244 2.72 14.93 -13.95
N VAL A 245 3.22 16.04 -14.48
CA VAL A 245 2.63 16.71 -15.65
C VAL A 245 2.63 15.79 -16.86
N THR A 246 3.76 15.12 -17.11
CA THR A 246 3.89 14.17 -18.22
C THR A 246 2.99 12.96 -18.03
N ALA A 247 2.85 12.44 -16.79
CA ALA A 247 1.89 11.38 -16.49
C ALA A 247 0.45 11.77 -16.86
N GLY A 248 0.05 12.99 -16.52
CA GLY A 248 -1.25 13.55 -16.93
C GLY A 248 -1.42 13.59 -18.44
N THR A 249 -0.39 14.03 -19.19
CA THR A 249 -0.40 14.05 -20.67
C THR A 249 -0.54 12.63 -21.24
N ILE A 250 0.19 11.65 -20.72
CA ILE A 250 0.10 10.25 -21.14
C ILE A 250 -1.31 9.70 -20.89
N ILE A 251 -1.87 9.92 -19.71
CA ILE A 251 -3.19 9.37 -19.32
C ILE A 251 -4.33 9.98 -20.13
N PHE A 252 -4.33 11.31 -20.28
CA PHE A 252 -5.51 12.04 -20.74
C PHE A 252 -5.41 12.56 -22.20
N LYS A 253 -4.25 12.40 -22.86
CA LYS A 253 -4.06 12.91 -24.21
C LYS A 253 -3.46 11.86 -25.16
N ASP A 254 -2.25 11.37 -24.89
CA ASP A 254 -1.45 10.68 -25.90
C ASP A 254 -1.71 9.17 -25.99
N TYR A 255 -2.08 8.53 -24.87
CA TYR A 255 -2.25 7.07 -24.80
C TYR A 255 -3.61 6.67 -24.21
N ILE A 256 -4.67 7.38 -24.57
CA ILE A 256 -6.05 7.06 -24.20
C ILE A 256 -6.50 5.76 -24.91
N PRO A 257 -7.20 4.85 -24.22
CA PRO A 257 -7.55 4.85 -22.80
C PRO A 257 -6.60 3.98 -21.94
N PHE A 258 -5.64 3.28 -22.53
CA PHE A 258 -4.90 2.19 -21.88
C PHE A 258 -3.54 2.61 -21.32
N GLY A 259 -3.09 3.85 -21.54
CA GLY A 259 -1.78 4.32 -21.09
C GLY A 259 -0.63 3.86 -21.99
N SER A 260 0.59 4.09 -21.51
CA SER A 260 1.79 3.80 -22.31
C SER A 260 2.26 2.32 -22.22
N GLY A 261 1.66 1.50 -21.35
CA GLY A 261 2.06 0.12 -21.15
C GLY A 261 3.15 -0.05 -20.09
N LEU A 262 3.28 -1.29 -19.61
CA LEU A 262 4.20 -1.67 -18.53
C LEU A 262 5.67 -1.37 -18.86
N GLY A 263 6.42 -0.92 -17.87
CA GLY A 263 7.86 -0.67 -17.95
C GLY A 263 8.23 0.55 -18.78
N THR A 264 7.29 1.48 -18.98
CA THR A 264 7.51 2.64 -19.87
C THR A 264 7.65 3.96 -19.14
N PHE A 265 7.03 4.12 -17.92
CA PHE A 265 7.00 5.44 -17.30
C PHE A 265 6.98 5.40 -15.77
N ALA A 266 7.87 6.18 -15.14
CA ALA A 266 7.96 6.44 -13.70
C ALA A 266 8.14 5.19 -12.81
N THR A 267 8.56 4.07 -13.39
CA THR A 267 8.83 2.81 -12.68
C THR A 267 10.31 2.49 -12.63
N ASN A 268 10.72 1.61 -11.71
CA ASN A 268 12.09 1.12 -11.68
C ASN A 268 12.45 0.38 -12.98
N ALA A 269 11.50 -0.30 -13.61
CA ALA A 269 11.73 -0.96 -14.89
C ALA A 269 12.02 0.05 -16.01
N ALA A 270 11.26 1.17 -16.05
CA ALA A 270 11.51 2.27 -16.97
C ALA A 270 12.90 2.91 -16.73
N SER A 271 13.37 2.94 -15.48
CA SER A 271 14.70 3.42 -15.11
C SER A 271 15.80 2.45 -15.57
N VAL A 272 15.70 1.16 -15.21
CA VAL A 272 16.72 0.13 -15.55
C VAL A 272 16.94 0.02 -17.07
N TYR A 273 15.89 0.11 -17.85
CA TYR A 273 15.93 0.00 -19.32
C TYR A 273 15.79 1.34 -20.04
N TYR A 274 15.96 2.41 -19.38
CA TYR A 274 15.79 3.81 -19.77
C TYR A 274 14.77 4.02 -20.90
N SER A 275 13.53 4.28 -20.51
CA SER A 275 12.40 4.31 -21.43
C SER A 275 12.51 5.41 -22.49
N PRO A 276 12.23 5.10 -23.78
CA PRO A 276 12.19 6.08 -24.87
C PRO A 276 11.21 7.25 -24.64
N LEU A 277 10.20 7.09 -23.77
CA LEU A 277 9.26 8.18 -23.46
C LEU A 277 9.95 9.37 -22.81
N TYR A 278 11.05 9.17 -22.09
CA TYR A 278 11.81 10.28 -21.49
C TYR A 278 12.43 11.19 -22.53
N TYR A 279 12.89 10.62 -23.66
CA TYR A 279 13.32 11.42 -24.81
C TYR A 279 12.14 12.10 -25.51
N LYS A 280 11.04 11.36 -25.72
CA LYS A 280 9.85 11.89 -26.42
C LYS A 280 9.26 13.13 -25.74
N TYR A 281 9.27 13.16 -24.40
CA TYR A 281 8.71 14.26 -23.61
C TYR A 281 9.76 15.27 -23.12
N GLY A 282 11.02 15.17 -23.58
CA GLY A 282 12.08 16.08 -23.17
C GLY A 282 12.57 15.93 -21.73
N LEU A 283 12.08 14.90 -21.02
CA LEU A 283 12.45 14.62 -19.63
C LEU A 283 13.91 14.21 -19.47
N SER A 284 14.53 13.68 -20.53
CA SER A 284 15.94 13.30 -20.57
C SER A 284 16.91 14.47 -20.35
N ASN A 285 16.44 15.71 -20.43
CA ASN A 285 17.23 16.92 -20.19
C ASN A 285 17.13 17.40 -18.74
N ILE A 286 16.25 16.81 -17.92
CA ILE A 286 16.02 17.21 -16.54
C ILE A 286 16.98 16.47 -15.62
N TRP A 287 17.64 17.19 -14.72
CA TRP A 287 18.52 16.60 -13.72
C TRP A 287 17.80 15.54 -12.88
N GLY A 288 18.38 14.35 -12.78
CA GLY A 288 17.79 13.20 -12.10
C GLY A 288 16.91 12.31 -12.97
N LEU A 289 16.66 12.71 -14.23
CA LEU A 289 15.94 11.93 -15.25
C LEU A 289 16.77 11.67 -16.50
N THR A 290 18.05 12.10 -16.53
CA THR A 290 18.95 11.92 -17.69
C THR A 290 19.37 10.45 -17.84
N PRO A 291 19.78 10.00 -19.03
CA PRO A 291 20.27 8.63 -19.25
C PRO A 291 21.43 8.25 -18.33
N GLU A 292 22.32 9.19 -18.04
CA GLU A 292 23.52 8.97 -17.22
C GLU A 292 23.19 8.98 -15.72
N TRP A 293 22.17 9.74 -15.32
CA TRP A 293 21.78 9.87 -13.92
C TRP A 293 20.27 10.03 -13.76
N HIS A 294 19.58 8.92 -13.51
CA HIS A 294 18.12 8.80 -13.53
C HIS A 294 17.52 8.31 -12.19
N ASN A 295 18.12 8.71 -11.08
CA ASN A 295 17.71 8.26 -9.75
C ASN A 295 16.31 8.74 -9.31
N PHE A 296 15.73 9.73 -10.02
CA PHE A 296 14.39 10.26 -9.75
C PHE A 296 13.31 9.76 -10.71
N MET A 297 13.63 8.81 -11.60
CA MET A 297 12.59 8.23 -12.47
C MET A 297 11.52 7.47 -11.70
N ALA A 298 11.91 6.72 -10.67
CA ALA A 298 11.01 5.97 -9.80
C ALA A 298 10.88 6.65 -8.42
N ASP A 299 10.55 7.96 -8.40
CA ASP A 299 10.54 8.78 -7.18
C ASP A 299 9.14 8.94 -6.56
N ALA A 300 8.07 8.58 -7.27
CA ALA A 300 6.70 8.62 -6.78
C ALA A 300 5.85 7.52 -7.44
N PHE A 301 4.84 7.00 -6.72
CA PHE A 301 3.97 5.95 -7.23
C PHE A 301 2.91 6.48 -8.23
N PHE A 302 2.23 7.59 -7.92
CA PHE A 302 1.09 8.00 -8.75
C PHE A 302 1.41 8.25 -10.23
N PRO A 303 2.57 8.79 -10.62
CA PRO A 303 2.92 8.90 -12.03
C PRO A 303 3.00 7.55 -12.76
N THR A 304 3.26 6.44 -12.06
CA THR A 304 3.29 5.10 -12.68
C THR A 304 1.93 4.67 -13.26
N LEU A 305 0.83 5.29 -12.79
CA LEU A 305 -0.51 5.06 -13.33
C LEU A 305 -0.63 5.47 -14.81
N ALA A 306 0.31 6.26 -15.33
CA ALA A 306 0.41 6.59 -16.75
C ALA A 306 0.59 5.34 -17.64
N GLU A 307 1.22 4.29 -17.13
CA GLU A 307 1.39 3.03 -17.82
C GLU A 307 0.06 2.30 -18.07
N PHE A 308 -0.93 2.58 -17.22
CA PHE A 308 -2.25 1.93 -17.25
C PHE A 308 -3.38 2.83 -17.78
N GLY A 309 -3.12 4.13 -17.98
CA GLY A 309 -4.09 5.09 -18.49
C GLY A 309 -5.39 5.20 -17.67
N ILE A 310 -6.46 5.64 -18.32
CA ILE A 310 -7.79 5.83 -17.68
C ILE A 310 -8.35 4.50 -17.18
N VAL A 311 -8.17 3.42 -17.92
CA VAL A 311 -8.66 2.10 -17.54
C VAL A 311 -7.98 1.62 -16.25
N GLY A 312 -6.65 1.71 -16.16
CA GLY A 312 -5.95 1.33 -14.94
C GLY A 312 -6.28 2.25 -13.76
N LEU A 313 -6.41 3.55 -13.99
CA LEU A 313 -6.85 4.51 -12.96
C LEU A 313 -8.23 4.14 -12.41
N PHE A 314 -9.18 3.74 -13.28
CA PHE A 314 -10.50 3.24 -12.86
C PHE A 314 -10.37 2.02 -11.95
N PHE A 315 -9.58 1.01 -12.31
CA PHE A 315 -9.39 -0.19 -11.51
C PHE A 315 -8.65 0.09 -10.20
N PHE A 316 -7.69 1.02 -10.19
CA PHE A 316 -7.02 1.49 -8.99
C PHE A 316 -8.01 2.14 -8.00
N VAL A 317 -8.83 3.09 -8.48
CA VAL A 317 -9.88 3.73 -7.66
C VAL A 317 -10.90 2.72 -7.18
N TRP A 318 -11.36 1.83 -8.06
CA TRP A 318 -12.30 0.77 -7.71
C TRP A 318 -11.78 -0.16 -6.60
N PHE A 319 -10.50 -0.57 -6.65
CA PHE A 319 -9.87 -1.35 -5.58
C PHE A 319 -9.96 -0.62 -4.24
N TRP A 320 -9.58 0.65 -4.20
CA TRP A 320 -9.54 1.40 -2.95
C TRP A 320 -10.92 1.78 -2.42
N VAL A 321 -11.86 2.08 -3.28
CA VAL A 321 -13.27 2.30 -2.87
C VAL A 321 -13.85 1.03 -2.23
N ARG A 322 -13.55 -0.15 -2.77
CA ARG A 322 -13.97 -1.41 -2.15
C ARG A 322 -13.28 -1.63 -0.80
N ARG A 323 -11.98 -1.39 -0.70
CA ARG A 323 -11.26 -1.49 0.59
C ARG A 323 -11.81 -0.50 1.60
N TYR A 324 -12.09 0.73 1.22
CA TYR A 324 -12.71 1.71 2.11
C TYR A 324 -14.09 1.25 2.62
N LYS A 325 -14.94 0.71 1.74
CA LYS A 325 -16.23 0.13 2.15
C LYS A 325 -16.07 -1.04 3.14
N GLU A 326 -15.06 -1.88 2.96
CA GLU A 326 -14.75 -2.98 3.88
C GLU A 326 -14.19 -2.47 5.21
N ILE A 327 -13.31 -1.47 5.20
CA ILE A 327 -12.77 -0.80 6.40
C ILE A 327 -13.93 -0.26 7.26
N ASN A 328 -14.92 0.39 6.64
CA ASN A 328 -16.08 0.93 7.37
C ASN A 328 -16.96 -0.15 8.03
N LYS A 329 -16.88 -1.41 7.58
CA LYS A 329 -17.58 -2.54 8.22
C LYS A 329 -16.87 -3.10 9.45
N ILE A 330 -15.63 -2.69 9.74
CA ILE A 330 -14.88 -3.15 10.92
C ILE A 330 -15.54 -2.60 12.19
N ASN A 331 -15.97 -3.49 13.11
CA ASN A 331 -16.68 -3.08 14.33
C ASN A 331 -15.75 -2.53 15.41
N ILE A 332 -14.53 -3.08 15.55
CA ILE A 332 -13.56 -2.61 16.55
C ILE A 332 -12.91 -1.33 16.06
N PHE A 333 -13.20 -0.23 16.77
CA PHE A 333 -12.81 1.10 16.32
C PHE A 333 -11.30 1.29 16.19
N LEU A 334 -10.48 0.69 17.06
CA LEU A 334 -9.02 0.72 16.92
C LEU A 334 -8.54 0.04 15.62
N ILE A 335 -9.12 -1.13 15.31
CA ILE A 335 -8.74 -1.88 14.09
C ILE A 335 -9.18 -1.12 12.84
N TYR A 336 -10.35 -0.46 12.90
CA TYR A 336 -10.80 0.46 11.86
C TYR A 336 -9.76 1.58 11.63
N LYS A 337 -9.27 2.23 12.71
CA LYS A 337 -8.25 3.28 12.63
C LYS A 337 -6.95 2.76 12.01
N ILE A 338 -6.49 1.57 12.41
CA ILE A 338 -5.26 0.96 11.86
C ILE A 338 -5.44 0.63 10.37
N ALA A 339 -6.57 0.04 9.96
CA ALA A 339 -6.85 -0.25 8.57
C ALA A 339 -6.90 1.02 7.71
N LEU A 340 -7.58 2.06 8.22
CA LEU A 340 -7.63 3.36 7.56
C LEU A 340 -6.24 3.98 7.44
N MET A 341 -5.42 3.86 8.48
CA MET A 341 -4.07 4.38 8.49
C MET A 341 -3.16 3.67 7.47
N CYS A 342 -3.27 2.34 7.33
CA CYS A 342 -2.53 1.61 6.29
C CYS A 342 -2.88 2.11 4.88
N MET A 343 -4.17 2.37 4.62
CA MET A 343 -4.62 2.92 3.34
C MET A 343 -4.08 4.34 3.10
N LEU A 344 -4.21 5.21 4.09
CA LEU A 344 -3.79 6.61 3.97
C LEU A 344 -2.25 6.76 3.91
N ALA A 345 -1.51 5.91 4.63
CA ALA A 345 -0.05 5.88 4.57
C ALA A 345 0.44 5.51 3.17
N LEU A 346 -0.16 4.50 2.53
CA LEU A 346 0.16 4.13 1.15
C LEU A 346 -0.11 5.27 0.17
N PHE A 347 -1.18 6.06 0.38
CA PHE A 347 -1.46 7.23 -0.45
C PHE A 347 -0.47 8.37 -0.19
N LEU A 348 -0.20 8.67 1.09
CA LEU A 348 0.74 9.72 1.44
C LEU A 348 2.14 9.41 0.91
N GLU A 349 2.63 8.17 1.11
CA GLU A 349 3.92 7.76 0.56
C GLU A 349 3.93 7.75 -0.97
N GLY A 350 2.84 7.31 -1.61
CA GLY A 350 2.72 7.28 -3.07
C GLY A 350 2.87 8.64 -3.76
N THR A 351 2.70 9.76 -3.02
CA THR A 351 2.98 11.09 -3.57
C THR A 351 4.47 11.39 -3.69
N ALA A 352 5.31 10.75 -2.90
CA ALA A 352 6.71 11.14 -2.72
C ALA A 352 7.68 9.94 -2.62
N ASP A 353 7.22 8.73 -2.88
CA ASP A 353 8.02 7.49 -2.83
C ASP A 353 7.30 6.38 -3.62
N THR A 354 8.04 5.41 -4.10
CA THR A 354 7.53 4.19 -4.72
C THR A 354 7.28 3.06 -3.72
N SER A 355 7.16 3.39 -2.44
CA SER A 355 6.89 2.41 -1.36
C SER A 355 5.68 1.52 -1.66
N TYR A 356 4.68 2.03 -2.39
CA TYR A 356 3.52 1.26 -2.83
C TYR A 356 3.90 -0.01 -3.60
N LEU A 357 4.88 0.07 -4.51
CA LEU A 357 5.33 -1.03 -5.38
C LEU A 357 6.52 -1.81 -4.80
N SER A 358 7.23 -1.25 -3.83
CA SER A 358 8.45 -1.84 -3.27
C SER A 358 8.15 -2.73 -2.06
N GLY A 359 9.18 -3.45 -1.60
CA GLY A 359 9.13 -4.20 -0.35
C GLY A 359 8.66 -3.38 0.85
N LYS A 360 8.94 -2.06 0.87
CA LYS A 360 8.54 -1.14 1.95
C LYS A 360 7.02 -1.10 2.18
N GLY A 361 6.20 -1.20 1.12
CA GLY A 361 4.74 -1.16 1.21
C GLY A 361 4.08 -2.47 1.65
N MET A 362 4.78 -3.61 1.53
CA MET A 362 4.20 -4.94 1.80
C MET A 362 3.56 -5.03 3.19
N GLY A 363 4.19 -4.43 4.21
CA GLY A 363 3.69 -4.45 5.59
C GLY A 363 2.33 -3.76 5.75
N TYR A 364 2.09 -2.67 5.05
CA TYR A 364 0.79 -1.99 5.06
C TYR A 364 -0.31 -2.87 4.41
N PHE A 365 -0.01 -3.49 3.26
CA PHE A 365 -0.95 -4.39 2.60
C PHE A 365 -1.27 -5.64 3.42
N MET A 366 -0.26 -6.24 4.08
CA MET A 366 -0.47 -7.35 5.01
C MET A 366 -1.33 -6.94 6.21
N LEU A 367 -1.00 -5.81 6.84
CA LEU A 367 -1.70 -5.34 8.03
C LEU A 367 -3.14 -4.95 7.71
N LEU A 368 -3.37 -4.30 6.55
CA LEU A 368 -4.71 -4.00 6.04
C LEU A 368 -5.52 -5.29 5.82
N ALA A 369 -4.96 -6.27 5.14
CA ALA A 369 -5.63 -7.55 4.90
C ALA A 369 -5.96 -8.29 6.21
N MET A 370 -5.04 -8.29 7.17
CA MET A 370 -5.24 -8.86 8.50
C MET A 370 -6.35 -8.14 9.27
N ALA A 371 -6.40 -6.82 9.21
CA ALA A 371 -7.43 -6.01 9.86
C ALA A 371 -8.82 -6.31 9.28
N LEU A 372 -8.94 -6.38 7.96
CA LEU A 372 -10.19 -6.69 7.26
C LEU A 372 -10.70 -8.10 7.56
N ARG A 373 -9.80 -9.07 7.75
CA ARG A 373 -10.16 -10.47 8.02
C ARG A 373 -10.36 -10.82 9.50
N GLY A 374 -10.24 -9.85 10.40
CA GLY A 374 -10.40 -10.08 11.83
C GLY A 374 -9.28 -10.94 12.44
N SER A 375 -8.07 -10.89 11.88
CA SER A 375 -6.89 -11.65 12.37
C SER A 375 -6.43 -11.23 13.78
N TYR A 376 -7.00 -10.16 14.32
CA TYR A 376 -6.77 -9.66 15.68
C TYR A 376 -7.48 -10.47 16.77
N ILE A 377 -8.43 -11.37 16.42
CA ILE A 377 -9.15 -12.18 17.38
C ILE A 377 -8.24 -13.30 17.86
N THR A 378 -7.60 -13.11 19.01
CA THR A 378 -6.88 -14.17 19.70
C THR A 378 -7.92 -15.13 20.28
N LYS A 379 -7.87 -16.43 19.95
CA LYS A 379 -8.68 -17.44 20.65
C LYS A 379 -8.33 -17.39 22.13
N SER A 380 -9.16 -16.72 22.92
CA SER A 380 -9.15 -16.87 24.38
C SER A 380 -9.56 -18.31 24.70
N LYS A 381 -8.86 -18.96 25.63
CA LYS A 381 -9.19 -20.31 26.10
C LYS A 381 -10.55 -20.38 26.86
N ASN A 382 -11.22 -19.26 27.10
CA ASN A 382 -12.53 -19.20 27.71
C ASN A 382 -13.59 -18.93 26.64
N ASN A 383 -14.43 -19.92 26.42
CA ASN A 383 -15.60 -20.03 25.55
C ASN A 383 -16.55 -18.81 25.58
N ARG A 384 -16.21 -17.71 24.97
CA ARG A 384 -17.16 -16.81 24.34
C ARG A 384 -16.57 -16.44 22.97
N ILE A 385 -16.91 -17.27 22.00
CA ILE A 385 -16.70 -17.02 20.59
C ILE A 385 -17.60 -15.84 20.24
N LEU A 386 -17.02 -14.63 20.21
CA LEU A 386 -17.56 -13.59 19.35
C LEU A 386 -17.30 -14.13 17.92
N LYS A 387 -18.33 -14.72 17.34
CA LYS A 387 -18.30 -15.14 15.94
C LYS A 387 -17.84 -13.91 15.14
N PRO A 388 -16.82 -14.01 14.26
CA PRO A 388 -16.59 -12.96 13.29
C PRO A 388 -17.92 -12.78 12.57
N ASN A 389 -18.37 -11.53 12.36
CA ASN A 389 -19.44 -11.27 11.41
C ASN A 389 -18.92 -11.73 10.04
N VAL A 390 -19.12 -13.01 9.77
CA VAL A 390 -19.09 -13.53 8.41
C VAL A 390 -20.20 -12.75 7.73
N ILE A 391 -19.85 -11.95 6.76
CA ILE A 391 -20.80 -11.34 5.83
C ILE A 391 -21.62 -12.53 5.31
N LYS A 392 -22.82 -12.72 5.87
CA LYS A 392 -23.78 -13.64 5.28
C LYS A 392 -24.08 -13.04 3.93
N ASP A 393 -23.76 -13.77 2.89
CA ASP A 393 -24.17 -13.48 1.54
C ASP A 393 -25.69 -13.30 1.54
N SER A 394 -26.14 -12.05 1.48
CA SER A 394 -27.54 -11.69 1.24
C SER A 394 -27.82 -11.72 -0.27
N GLU A 395 -27.48 -12.82 -0.90
CA GLU A 395 -27.87 -13.14 -2.27
C GLU A 395 -28.45 -14.56 -2.30
N ASN A 396 -29.65 -14.72 -1.75
CA ASN A 396 -30.56 -15.82 -2.07
C ASN A 396 -31.91 -15.63 -1.35
N SER A 397 -32.62 -14.54 -1.64
CA SER A 397 -34.02 -14.42 -1.21
C SER A 397 -34.97 -13.82 -2.25
N ASP A 398 -34.55 -13.74 -3.52
CA ASP A 398 -35.46 -13.22 -4.57
C ASP A 398 -35.65 -14.15 -5.77
N ILE A 399 -35.53 -15.46 -5.58
CA ILE A 399 -36.01 -16.44 -6.59
C ILE A 399 -36.67 -17.61 -5.85
N ASN A 400 -37.88 -17.43 -5.34
CA ASN A 400 -38.85 -18.48 -5.07
C ASN A 400 -40.15 -17.89 -4.47
N ASN A 401 -40.83 -17.05 -5.25
CA ASN A 401 -42.25 -16.73 -5.03
C ASN A 401 -42.91 -16.39 -6.35
N VAL A 402 -42.86 -17.33 -7.31
CA VAL A 402 -43.83 -17.37 -8.41
C VAL A 402 -44.01 -18.84 -8.75
N SER A 403 -44.98 -19.46 -8.12
CA SER A 403 -45.85 -20.56 -8.61
C SER A 403 -46.53 -21.17 -7.39
N ASP A 404 -47.80 -20.95 -7.33
CA ASP A 404 -48.88 -21.87 -7.08
C ASP A 404 -50.08 -21.13 -6.51
N GLY A 405 -50.98 -20.81 -7.36
CA GLY A 405 -52.29 -20.26 -7.09
C GLY A 405 -53.27 -20.73 -8.14
N ASN A 406 -53.56 -21.99 -8.11
CA ASN A 406 -54.80 -22.54 -8.66
C ASN A 406 -55.26 -23.64 -7.74
N ASP A 407 -56.45 -23.43 -7.17
CA ASP A 407 -57.57 -24.39 -7.13
C ASP A 407 -58.63 -23.83 -6.17
N VAL A 408 -59.72 -23.40 -6.73
CA VAL A 408 -61.03 -24.05 -6.88
C VAL A 408 -61.65 -24.47 -5.51
N ASN A 409 -62.72 -23.81 -5.16
CA ASN A 409 -64.08 -24.32 -4.88
C ASN A 409 -64.89 -23.45 -3.92
N THR A 410 -66.06 -23.20 -4.47
CA THR A 410 -67.39 -22.88 -3.99
C THR A 410 -67.66 -21.47 -3.61
#